data_f62e1e5d9f2dbd698ceffab0738434e4
#
_entry.id   f62e1e5d9f2dbd698ceffab0738434e4
#
_cell.length_a   1.000
_cell.length_b   1.000
_cell.length_c   1.000
_cell.angle_alpha   90.00
_cell.angle_beta   90.00
_cell.angle_gamma   90.00
#
_symmetry.space_group_name_H-M   'P 1'
#
loop_
_entity.id
_entity.type
_entity.pdbx_description
1 polymer ?
#
loop_
_entity_poly.entity_id
_entity_poly.type
_entity_poly.pdbx_seq_one_letter_code
_entity_poly.pdbx_strand_id
1 'polypeptide(L)'
;MASRKRKEKAFNLLAFFIVLILAALVLLPIWWIFRSSLMSTATLNEYPPSFIPHEWLWSNYSKALETFEYWTYFKNTMVLWIMCFIPQIFLSLLLGAWFSDVRLKLKGSRFFKTVIYLPNLIMASAFSMLFFTLFSDGGPINSLLMQIGFISEPYKFLSHAGSARGLIAMMNCLMWFGNTTILLMAGMMGIDTSLFEAAEVDGATSTQVFFKITLPLLRPILVYVIITSLIGGLQLFDVPQILTNGTGDPMRSTMTLIMYLNKHLFSKNYGMAGALSVVLFIL
;
A
#
# COMPACT_ATOMS: atom_id res chain seq x y z
N MET A 1 -37.28 28.46 -27.48
CA MET A 1 -35.84 28.09 -27.51
C MET A 1 -34.95 28.91 -26.57
N ALA A 2 -35.06 30.23 -26.52
CA ALA A 2 -34.23 31.10 -25.66
C ALA A 2 -34.36 30.82 -24.14
N SER A 3 -35.57 30.52 -23.62
CA SER A 3 -35.83 30.20 -22.21
C SER A 3 -35.12 28.90 -21.75
N ARG A 4 -35.09 27.88 -22.62
CA ARG A 4 -34.43 26.59 -22.32
C ARG A 4 -32.91 26.75 -22.23
N LYS A 5 -32.29 27.49 -23.18
CA LYS A 5 -30.85 27.80 -23.15
C LYS A 5 -30.44 28.62 -21.91
N ARG A 6 -31.33 29.52 -21.44
CA ARG A 6 -31.07 30.32 -20.23
C ARG A 6 -31.13 29.47 -18.96
N LYS A 7 -32.06 28.52 -18.88
CA LYS A 7 -32.14 27.56 -17.77
C LYS A 7 -30.93 26.60 -17.74
N GLU A 8 -30.50 26.10 -18.91
CA GLU A 8 -29.29 25.27 -19.02
C GLU A 8 -28.03 26.05 -18.60
N LYS A 9 -27.87 27.30 -19.00
CA LYS A 9 -26.74 28.14 -18.55
C LYS A 9 -26.79 28.39 -17.05
N ALA A 10 -27.95 28.67 -16.47
CA ALA A 10 -28.09 28.86 -15.02
C ALA A 10 -27.80 27.57 -14.26
N PHE A 11 -28.26 26.42 -14.75
CA PHE A 11 -27.93 25.11 -14.14
C PHE A 11 -26.44 24.81 -14.21
N ASN A 12 -25.80 25.01 -15.37
CA ASN A 12 -24.34 24.78 -15.51
C ASN A 12 -23.54 25.72 -14.62
N LEU A 13 -23.97 26.98 -14.46
CA LEU A 13 -23.33 27.93 -13.57
C LEU A 13 -23.44 27.49 -12.09
N LEU A 14 -24.64 27.06 -11.69
CA LEU A 14 -24.87 26.53 -10.34
C LEU A 14 -24.01 25.29 -10.08
N ALA A 15 -24.02 24.34 -11.04
CA ALA A 15 -23.20 23.12 -10.96
C ALA A 15 -21.70 23.46 -10.85
N PHE A 16 -21.23 24.44 -11.64
CA PHE A 16 -19.84 24.91 -11.56
C PHE A 16 -19.49 25.45 -10.16
N PHE A 17 -20.35 26.30 -9.57
CA PHE A 17 -20.10 26.81 -8.23
C PHE A 17 -20.14 25.72 -7.15
N ILE A 18 -21.05 24.75 -7.26
CA ILE A 18 -21.09 23.59 -6.36
C ILE A 18 -19.79 22.81 -6.45
N VAL A 19 -19.33 22.49 -7.66
CA VAL A 19 -18.07 21.76 -7.87
C VAL A 19 -16.88 22.57 -7.35
N LEU A 20 -16.86 23.88 -7.56
CA LEU A 20 -15.80 24.75 -7.05
C LEU A 20 -15.74 24.76 -5.53
N ILE A 21 -16.89 24.85 -4.84
CA ILE A 21 -16.97 24.80 -3.38
C ILE A 21 -16.49 23.43 -2.89
N LEU A 22 -16.95 22.34 -3.50
CA LEU A 22 -16.50 21.00 -3.14
C LEU A 22 -14.98 20.84 -3.34
N ALA A 23 -14.43 21.33 -4.44
CA ALA A 23 -12.99 21.31 -4.69
C ALA A 23 -12.22 22.13 -3.64
N ALA A 24 -12.70 23.31 -3.27
CA ALA A 24 -12.10 24.12 -2.21
C ALA A 24 -12.12 23.38 -0.86
N LEU A 25 -13.24 22.74 -0.50
CA LEU A 25 -13.37 21.95 0.72
C LEU A 25 -12.39 20.76 0.77
N VAL A 26 -12.18 20.08 -0.36
CA VAL A 26 -11.22 18.96 -0.46
C VAL A 26 -9.77 19.47 -0.35
N LEU A 27 -9.49 20.68 -0.84
CA LEU A 27 -8.14 21.27 -0.77
C LEU A 27 -7.80 21.85 0.63
N LEU A 28 -8.80 22.14 1.46
CA LEU A 28 -8.57 22.71 2.81
C LEU A 28 -7.64 21.85 3.69
N PRO A 29 -7.84 20.53 3.86
CA PRO A 29 -6.93 19.72 4.67
C PRO A 29 -5.51 19.65 4.07
N ILE A 30 -5.37 19.64 2.75
CA ILE A 30 -4.05 19.66 2.09
C ILE A 30 -3.35 21.00 2.37
N TRP A 31 -4.07 22.12 2.23
CA TRP A 31 -3.57 23.45 2.59
C TRP A 31 -3.16 23.51 4.06
N TRP A 32 -3.96 22.92 4.96
CA TRP A 32 -3.67 22.92 6.39
C TRP A 32 -2.37 22.18 6.73
N ILE A 33 -2.13 21.01 6.10
CA ILE A 33 -0.88 20.25 6.27
C ILE A 33 0.30 21.08 5.72
N PHE A 34 0.16 21.63 4.51
CA PHE A 34 1.19 22.46 3.88
C PHE A 34 1.51 23.70 4.74
N ARG A 35 0.49 24.42 5.21
CA ARG A 35 0.66 25.53 6.14
C ARG A 35 1.41 25.10 7.40
N SER A 36 0.98 23.99 8.01
CA SER A 36 1.59 23.49 9.24
C SER A 36 3.06 23.11 9.06
N SER A 37 3.43 22.63 7.88
CA SER A 37 4.82 22.28 7.54
C SER A 37 5.79 23.47 7.56
N LEU A 38 5.25 24.68 7.40
CA LEU A 38 6.01 25.93 7.31
C LEU A 38 6.03 26.73 8.63
N MET A 39 5.43 26.19 9.70
CA MET A 39 5.30 26.89 10.99
C MET A 39 6.07 26.18 12.10
N SER A 40 6.42 26.96 13.13
CA SER A 40 6.97 26.40 14.37
C SER A 40 5.88 25.72 15.20
N THR A 41 6.27 24.78 16.06
CA THR A 41 5.32 24.13 17.00
C THR A 41 4.69 25.15 17.95
N ALA A 42 5.39 26.23 18.28
CA ALA A 42 4.87 27.29 19.13
C ALA A 42 3.71 28.04 18.46
N THR A 43 3.92 28.52 17.23
CA THR A 43 2.89 29.20 16.42
C THR A 43 1.71 28.32 16.05
N LEU A 44 1.92 27.01 15.90
CA LEU A 44 0.83 26.06 15.62
C LEU A 44 -0.10 25.86 16.83
N ASN A 45 0.37 26.10 18.04
CA ASN A 45 -0.41 25.99 19.28
C ASN A 45 -1.10 27.31 19.68
N GLU A 46 -0.90 28.40 18.93
CA GLU A 46 -1.58 29.67 19.18
C GLU A 46 -3.09 29.56 18.86
N TYR A 47 -3.89 30.22 19.70
CA TYR A 47 -5.33 30.29 19.52
C TYR A 47 -5.79 31.75 19.35
N PRO A 48 -6.61 32.09 18.36
CA PRO A 48 -7.16 31.22 17.29
C PRO A 48 -6.11 30.84 16.24
N PRO A 49 -6.21 29.65 15.64
CA PRO A 49 -5.24 29.22 14.62
C PRO A 49 -5.33 30.11 13.37
N SER A 50 -4.19 30.63 12.93
CA SER A 50 -4.12 31.47 11.73
C SER A 50 -4.33 30.65 10.46
N PHE A 51 -5.01 31.17 9.45
CA PHE A 51 -5.19 30.47 8.16
C PHE A 51 -3.96 30.59 7.25
N ILE A 52 -3.16 31.65 7.42
CA ILE A 52 -1.94 31.93 6.66
C ILE A 52 -0.75 31.76 7.62
N PRO A 53 0.37 31.14 7.19
CA PRO A 53 1.56 31.07 8.02
C PRO A 53 2.06 32.47 8.40
N HIS A 54 2.32 32.70 9.68
CA HIS A 54 3.01 33.93 10.15
C HIS A 54 4.51 33.85 9.90
N GLU A 55 5.04 32.61 9.84
CA GLU A 55 6.44 32.29 9.59
C GLU A 55 6.52 31.35 8.40
N TRP A 56 7.59 31.47 7.60
CA TRP A 56 7.85 30.60 6.44
C TRP A 56 9.11 29.79 6.71
N LEU A 57 9.01 28.80 7.59
CA LEU A 57 10.13 27.98 8.06
C LEU A 57 10.44 26.83 7.07
N TRP A 58 11.06 27.19 5.95
CA TRP A 58 11.57 26.19 4.99
C TRP A 58 12.61 25.25 5.61
N SER A 59 13.22 25.67 6.73
CA SER A 59 14.16 24.85 7.50
C SER A 59 13.53 23.55 8.05
N ASN A 60 12.21 23.42 8.13
CA ASN A 60 11.56 22.17 8.50
C ASN A 60 11.79 21.08 7.42
N TYR A 61 11.80 21.46 6.15
CA TYR A 61 12.08 20.54 5.05
C TYR A 61 13.56 20.16 4.97
N SER A 62 14.49 21.11 5.10
CA SER A 62 15.91 20.79 5.14
C SER A 62 16.23 19.88 6.32
N LYS A 63 15.74 20.18 7.52
CA LYS A 63 15.91 19.32 8.70
C LYS A 63 15.32 17.92 8.48
N ALA A 64 14.14 17.80 7.84
CA ALA A 64 13.52 16.51 7.56
C ALA A 64 14.37 15.66 6.61
N LEU A 65 14.91 16.27 5.54
CA LEU A 65 15.64 15.57 4.47
C LEU A 65 17.14 15.35 4.77
N GLU A 66 17.75 16.21 5.56
CA GLU A 66 19.16 16.09 5.99
C GLU A 66 19.36 15.03 7.07
N THR A 67 18.29 14.61 7.75
CA THR A 67 18.38 13.63 8.82
C THR A 67 18.70 12.24 8.25
N PHE A 68 19.76 11.60 8.76
CA PHE A 68 20.10 10.20 8.42
C PHE A 68 18.93 9.24 8.66
N GLU A 69 18.09 9.52 9.65
CA GLU A 69 16.90 8.74 9.99
C GLU A 69 15.88 8.70 8.83
N TYR A 70 15.64 9.83 8.15
CA TYR A 70 14.72 9.88 7.00
C TYR A 70 15.11 8.89 5.90
N TRP A 71 16.37 8.94 5.46
CA TRP A 71 16.86 8.07 4.38
C TRP A 71 16.92 6.59 4.79
N THR A 72 17.22 6.34 6.07
CA THR A 72 17.18 4.97 6.63
C THR A 72 15.75 4.42 6.58
N TYR A 73 14.77 5.18 7.01
CA TYR A 73 13.38 4.74 7.03
C TYR A 73 12.73 4.71 5.64
N PHE A 74 13.14 5.61 4.76
CA PHE A 74 12.80 5.52 3.34
C PHE A 74 13.30 4.20 2.73
N LYS A 75 14.58 3.89 2.94
CA LYS A 75 15.17 2.61 2.50
C LYS A 75 14.45 1.42 3.09
N ASN A 76 14.15 1.44 4.39
CA ASN A 76 13.38 0.36 5.02
C ASN A 76 12.01 0.17 4.37
N THR A 77 11.29 1.27 4.14
CA THR A 77 9.98 1.26 3.47
C THR A 77 10.08 0.64 2.09
N MET A 78 11.07 1.03 1.28
CA MET A 78 11.30 0.46 -0.05
C MET A 78 11.67 -1.02 0.01
N VAL A 79 12.54 -1.43 0.93
CA VAL A 79 12.90 -2.83 1.11
C VAL A 79 11.69 -3.67 1.49
N LEU A 80 10.88 -3.23 2.45
CA LEU A 80 9.65 -3.92 2.86
C LEU A 80 8.64 -4.00 1.70
N TRP A 81 8.46 -2.92 0.95
CA TRP A 81 7.59 -2.93 -0.22
C TRP A 81 8.06 -3.91 -1.30
N ILE A 82 9.35 -3.91 -1.66
CA ILE A 82 9.90 -4.81 -2.67
C ILE A 82 9.77 -6.27 -2.22
N MET A 83 10.10 -6.56 -0.95
CA MET A 83 9.99 -7.91 -0.37
C MET A 83 8.54 -8.43 -0.38
N CYS A 84 7.56 -7.54 -0.24
CA CYS A 84 6.14 -7.85 -0.34
C CYS A 84 5.69 -7.96 -1.81
N PHE A 85 6.00 -6.96 -2.63
CA PHE A 85 5.45 -6.80 -3.97
C PHE A 85 5.89 -7.86 -4.96
N ILE A 86 7.17 -8.27 -4.92
CA ILE A 86 7.69 -9.28 -5.86
C ILE A 86 6.94 -10.62 -5.74
N PRO A 87 6.83 -11.25 -4.56
CA PRO A 87 6.06 -12.49 -4.45
C PRO A 87 4.55 -12.25 -4.67
N GLN A 88 4.01 -11.12 -4.26
CA GLN A 88 2.62 -10.75 -4.47
C GLN A 88 2.25 -10.73 -5.96
N ILE A 89 2.99 -9.98 -6.77
CA ILE A 89 2.70 -9.85 -8.21
C ILE A 89 2.91 -11.18 -8.95
N PHE A 90 3.94 -11.94 -8.58
CA PHE A 90 4.20 -13.25 -9.16
C PHE A 90 3.05 -14.24 -8.90
N LEU A 91 2.64 -14.37 -7.63
CA LEU A 91 1.50 -15.22 -7.25
C LEU A 91 0.20 -14.76 -7.90
N SER A 92 -0.02 -13.45 -7.95
CA SER A 92 -1.23 -12.87 -8.53
C SER A 92 -1.33 -13.07 -10.04
N LEU A 93 -0.22 -12.98 -10.77
CA LEU A 93 -0.17 -13.26 -12.20
C LEU A 93 -0.40 -14.74 -12.47
N LEU A 94 0.24 -15.62 -11.69
CA LEU A 94 0.09 -17.07 -11.83
C LEU A 94 -1.36 -17.50 -11.57
N LEU A 95 -1.93 -17.09 -10.46
CA LEU A 95 -3.31 -17.45 -10.10
C LEU A 95 -4.33 -16.75 -11.01
N GLY A 96 -4.07 -15.51 -11.40
CA GLY A 96 -4.89 -14.78 -12.35
C GLY A 96 -4.97 -15.50 -13.69
N ALA A 97 -3.83 -15.96 -14.23
CA ALA A 97 -3.78 -16.74 -15.46
C ALA A 97 -4.55 -18.08 -15.33
N TRP A 98 -4.36 -18.80 -14.22
CA TRP A 98 -5.06 -20.06 -14.01
C TRP A 98 -6.58 -19.89 -13.87
N PHE A 99 -7.03 -18.87 -13.14
CA PHE A 99 -8.46 -18.62 -12.91
C PHE A 99 -9.16 -17.95 -14.10
N SER A 100 -8.44 -17.34 -15.03
CA SER A 100 -9.00 -16.75 -16.25
C SER A 100 -9.05 -17.73 -17.42
N ASP A 101 -8.24 -18.80 -17.41
CA ASP A 101 -8.22 -19.79 -18.49
C ASP A 101 -9.49 -20.66 -18.47
N VAL A 102 -10.38 -20.40 -19.43
CA VAL A 102 -11.65 -21.12 -19.58
C VAL A 102 -11.42 -22.61 -19.92
N ARG A 103 -10.29 -22.95 -20.52
CA ARG A 103 -9.93 -24.33 -20.90
C ARG A 103 -9.64 -25.23 -19.72
N LEU A 104 -9.05 -24.66 -18.65
CA LEU A 104 -8.66 -25.41 -17.45
C LEU A 104 -9.85 -25.92 -16.64
N LYS A 105 -11.06 -25.33 -16.79
CA LYS A 105 -12.33 -25.74 -16.12
C LYS A 105 -12.11 -26.07 -14.63
N LEU A 106 -11.37 -25.24 -13.90
CA LEU A 106 -10.99 -25.49 -12.52
C LEU A 106 -12.21 -25.70 -11.63
N LYS A 107 -12.37 -26.93 -11.13
CA LYS A 107 -13.43 -27.26 -10.18
C LYS A 107 -13.22 -26.47 -8.88
N GLY A 108 -14.29 -25.86 -8.36
CA GLY A 108 -14.20 -25.06 -7.12
C GLY A 108 -13.56 -23.67 -7.28
N SER A 109 -13.36 -23.17 -8.50
CA SER A 109 -12.77 -21.85 -8.78
C SER A 109 -13.39 -20.74 -7.94
N ARG A 110 -14.71 -20.73 -7.73
CA ARG A 110 -15.41 -19.73 -6.89
C ARG A 110 -14.95 -19.79 -5.44
N PHE A 111 -14.83 -20.99 -4.87
CA PHE A 111 -14.36 -21.20 -3.50
C PHE A 111 -12.93 -20.68 -3.34
N PHE A 112 -12.01 -21.05 -4.22
CA PHE A 112 -10.61 -20.62 -4.17
C PHE A 112 -10.48 -19.10 -4.31
N LYS A 113 -11.24 -18.46 -5.22
CA LYS A 113 -11.28 -17.00 -5.37
C LYS A 113 -11.74 -16.31 -4.07
N THR A 114 -12.72 -16.88 -3.38
CA THR A 114 -13.17 -16.35 -2.07
C THR A 114 -12.09 -16.52 -1.01
N VAL A 115 -11.46 -17.69 -0.92
CA VAL A 115 -10.43 -17.98 0.08
C VAL A 115 -9.20 -17.08 -0.07
N ILE A 116 -8.71 -16.86 -1.29
CA ILE A 116 -7.55 -16.00 -1.52
C ILE A 116 -7.84 -14.52 -1.25
N TYR A 117 -9.09 -14.10 -1.34
CA TYR A 117 -9.53 -12.73 -1.05
C TYR A 117 -9.80 -12.50 0.45
N LEU A 118 -10.05 -13.56 1.20
CA LEU A 118 -10.43 -13.47 2.61
C LEU A 118 -9.43 -12.68 3.48
N PRO A 119 -8.10 -12.84 3.36
CA PRO A 119 -7.16 -12.07 4.16
C PRO A 119 -7.28 -10.55 3.96
N ASN A 120 -7.68 -10.10 2.78
CA ASN A 120 -7.89 -8.67 2.49
C ASN A 120 -9.08 -8.06 3.25
N LEU A 121 -10.04 -8.87 3.70
CA LEU A 121 -11.20 -8.43 4.47
C LEU A 121 -10.92 -8.34 5.97
N ILE A 122 -9.82 -8.91 6.44
CA ILE A 122 -9.43 -8.90 7.85
C ILE A 122 -8.73 -7.56 8.13
N MET A 123 -9.10 -6.91 9.22
CA MET A 123 -8.42 -5.68 9.66
C MET A 123 -6.93 -5.95 9.88
N ALA A 124 -6.08 -5.06 9.38
CA ALA A 124 -4.62 -5.18 9.49
C ALA A 124 -4.15 -5.35 10.95
N SER A 125 -4.81 -4.69 11.90
CA SER A 125 -4.52 -4.81 13.33
C SER A 125 -4.80 -6.22 13.87
N ALA A 126 -5.97 -6.79 13.57
CA ALA A 126 -6.32 -8.14 14.01
C ALA A 126 -5.40 -9.19 13.37
N PHE A 127 -5.11 -9.04 12.07
CA PHE A 127 -4.19 -9.90 11.35
C PHE A 127 -2.78 -9.84 11.94
N SER A 128 -2.30 -8.63 12.27
CA SER A 128 -0.99 -8.44 12.88
C SER A 128 -0.89 -9.04 14.28
N MET A 129 -1.93 -8.91 15.11
CA MET A 129 -1.96 -9.53 16.42
C MET A 129 -1.97 -11.07 16.34
N LEU A 130 -2.71 -11.64 15.39
CA LEU A 130 -2.70 -13.08 15.15
C LEU A 130 -1.27 -13.56 14.82
N PHE A 131 -0.61 -12.90 13.87
CA PHE A 131 0.76 -13.28 13.48
C PHE A 131 1.78 -13.01 14.58
N PHE A 132 1.64 -11.93 15.34
CA PHE A 132 2.46 -11.70 16.53
C PHE A 132 2.38 -12.87 17.51
N THR A 133 1.16 -13.36 17.79
CA THR A 133 0.96 -14.52 18.69
C THR A 133 1.51 -15.80 18.08
N LEU A 134 1.28 -16.06 16.79
CA LEU A 134 1.76 -17.27 16.11
C LEU A 134 3.29 -17.36 16.09
N PHE A 135 3.98 -16.24 15.85
CA PHE A 135 5.44 -16.17 15.70
C PHE A 135 6.17 -15.67 16.95
N SER A 136 5.49 -15.56 18.10
CA SER A 136 6.12 -15.28 19.38
C SER A 136 7.04 -16.44 19.82
N ASP A 137 7.95 -16.18 20.76
CA ASP A 137 8.93 -17.18 21.24
C ASP A 137 8.23 -18.45 21.76
N GLY A 138 7.13 -18.33 22.49
CA GLY A 138 6.28 -19.44 22.95
C GLY A 138 5.12 -19.77 22.02
N GLY A 139 5.10 -19.25 20.79
CA GLY A 139 3.99 -19.38 19.87
C GLY A 139 3.86 -20.75 19.19
N PRO A 140 2.69 -21.02 18.60
CA PRO A 140 2.39 -22.31 17.92
C PRO A 140 3.39 -22.67 16.81
N ILE A 141 3.93 -21.68 16.09
CA ILE A 141 4.90 -21.92 15.00
C ILE A 141 6.20 -22.50 15.58
N ASN A 142 6.75 -21.92 16.64
CA ASN A 142 7.93 -22.45 17.30
C ASN A 142 7.68 -23.86 17.87
N SER A 143 6.52 -24.06 18.50
CA SER A 143 6.12 -25.39 19.02
C SER A 143 6.05 -26.44 17.92
N LEU A 144 5.46 -26.10 16.77
CA LEU A 144 5.39 -27.00 15.62
C LEU A 144 6.80 -27.32 15.06
N LEU A 145 7.64 -26.29 14.86
CA LEU A 145 9.00 -26.45 14.33
C LEU A 145 9.88 -27.33 15.25
N MET A 146 9.71 -27.20 16.57
CA MET A 146 10.40 -28.08 17.55
C MET A 146 9.85 -29.50 17.50
N GLN A 147 8.53 -29.69 17.41
CA GLN A 147 7.93 -31.03 17.33
C GLN A 147 8.37 -31.83 16.10
N ILE A 148 8.51 -31.16 14.94
CA ILE A 148 9.00 -31.80 13.72
C ILE A 148 10.53 -31.92 13.67
N GLY A 149 11.24 -31.45 14.72
CA GLY A 149 12.70 -31.54 14.82
C GLY A 149 13.47 -30.56 13.92
N PHE A 150 12.80 -29.54 13.38
CA PHE A 150 13.44 -28.56 12.50
C PHE A 150 14.31 -27.56 13.28
N ILE A 151 13.94 -27.23 14.51
CA ILE A 151 14.70 -26.39 15.44
C ILE A 151 14.75 -27.07 16.80
N SER A 152 15.87 -26.86 17.55
CA SER A 152 16.07 -27.39 18.91
C SER A 152 15.57 -26.44 19.98
N GLU A 153 15.58 -25.14 19.72
CA GLU A 153 15.16 -24.07 20.62
C GLU A 153 14.23 -23.08 19.88
N PRO A 154 13.37 -22.34 20.60
CA PRO A 154 12.49 -21.36 19.99
C PRO A 154 13.26 -20.30 19.21
N TYR A 155 12.93 -20.12 17.94
CA TYR A 155 13.55 -19.09 17.11
C TYR A 155 12.87 -17.74 17.35
N LYS A 156 13.66 -16.72 17.68
CA LYS A 156 13.18 -15.37 17.97
C LYS A 156 12.95 -14.58 16.69
N PHE A 157 11.82 -14.83 16.01
CA PHE A 157 11.50 -14.24 14.71
C PHE A 157 11.55 -12.71 14.69
N LEU A 158 11.13 -12.05 15.76
CA LEU A 158 11.07 -10.59 15.86
C LEU A 158 12.39 -9.97 16.36
N SER A 159 13.35 -10.76 16.78
CA SER A 159 14.64 -10.25 17.27
C SER A 159 15.71 -10.14 16.19
N HIS A 160 15.47 -10.67 14.99
CA HIS A 160 16.40 -10.60 13.87
C HIS A 160 15.79 -9.76 12.73
N ALA A 161 16.56 -8.81 12.19
CA ALA A 161 16.11 -7.88 11.17
C ALA A 161 15.56 -8.57 9.90
N GLY A 162 16.20 -9.66 9.47
CA GLY A 162 15.78 -10.43 8.30
C GLY A 162 14.43 -11.11 8.48
N SER A 163 14.25 -11.83 9.60
CA SER A 163 12.98 -12.53 9.88
C SER A 163 11.84 -11.57 10.20
N ALA A 164 12.11 -10.48 10.93
CA ALA A 164 11.10 -9.46 11.20
C ALA A 164 10.60 -8.79 9.89
N ARG A 165 11.52 -8.39 9.01
CA ARG A 165 11.17 -7.87 7.67
C ARG A 165 10.43 -8.91 6.82
N GLY A 166 10.91 -10.15 6.82
CA GLY A 166 10.26 -11.26 6.10
C GLY A 166 8.84 -11.51 6.57
N LEU A 167 8.61 -11.47 7.89
CA LEU A 167 7.28 -11.64 8.47
C LEU A 167 6.34 -10.50 8.05
N ILE A 168 6.79 -9.24 8.16
CA ILE A 168 6.02 -8.07 7.71
C ILE A 168 5.69 -8.18 6.22
N ALA A 169 6.66 -8.52 5.38
CA ALA A 169 6.47 -8.65 3.95
C ALA A 169 5.51 -9.79 3.59
N MET A 170 5.63 -10.95 4.26
CA MET A 170 4.72 -12.08 4.09
C MET A 170 3.29 -11.70 4.45
N MET A 171 3.08 -11.04 5.57
CA MET A 171 1.74 -10.62 6.00
C MET A 171 1.10 -9.65 5.00
N ASN A 172 1.83 -8.63 4.57
CA ASN A 172 1.33 -7.70 3.55
C ASN A 172 1.06 -8.40 2.22
N CYS A 173 1.92 -9.33 1.81
CA CYS A 173 1.69 -10.15 0.63
C CYS A 173 0.37 -10.93 0.77
N LEU A 174 0.16 -11.64 1.88
CA LEU A 174 -1.07 -12.40 2.13
C LEU A 174 -2.32 -11.52 2.15
N MET A 175 -2.24 -10.32 2.70
CA MET A 175 -3.37 -9.39 2.73
C MET A 175 -3.76 -8.86 1.34
N TRP A 176 -2.79 -8.64 0.45
CA TRP A 176 -3.04 -7.91 -0.80
C TRP A 176 -3.01 -8.77 -2.07
N PHE A 177 -2.39 -9.98 -2.05
CA PHE A 177 -2.26 -10.79 -3.27
C PHE A 177 -3.61 -11.21 -3.86
N GLY A 178 -4.61 -11.49 -3.00
CA GLY A 178 -5.94 -11.89 -3.46
C GLY A 178 -6.65 -10.79 -4.24
N ASN A 179 -6.60 -9.54 -3.73
CA ASN A 179 -7.14 -8.37 -4.42
C ASN A 179 -6.45 -8.14 -5.77
N THR A 180 -5.11 -8.21 -5.78
CA THR A 180 -4.31 -8.07 -7.01
C THR A 180 -4.62 -9.20 -8.00
N THR A 181 -4.81 -10.44 -7.52
CA THR A 181 -5.19 -11.58 -8.36
C THR A 181 -6.53 -11.36 -9.06
N ILE A 182 -7.55 -10.89 -8.32
CA ILE A 182 -8.86 -10.64 -8.90
C ILE A 182 -8.81 -9.53 -9.94
N LEU A 183 -8.05 -8.46 -9.68
CA LEU A 183 -7.88 -7.35 -10.61
C LEU A 183 -7.19 -7.80 -11.91
N LEU A 184 -6.08 -8.53 -11.81
CA LEU A 184 -5.37 -9.06 -12.97
C LEU A 184 -6.20 -10.07 -13.74
N MET A 185 -6.90 -10.96 -13.05
CA MET A 185 -7.83 -11.91 -13.65
C MET A 185 -8.93 -11.20 -14.44
N ALA A 186 -9.54 -10.14 -13.88
CA ALA A 186 -10.55 -9.36 -14.58
C ALA A 186 -9.98 -8.73 -15.86
N GLY A 187 -8.76 -8.24 -15.81
CA GLY A 187 -8.05 -7.74 -16.99
C GLY A 187 -7.79 -8.82 -18.04
N MET A 188 -7.38 -10.01 -17.61
CA MET A 188 -7.16 -11.15 -18.52
C MET A 188 -8.47 -11.60 -19.19
N MET A 189 -9.57 -11.62 -18.45
CA MET A 189 -10.89 -11.96 -18.97
C MET A 189 -11.45 -10.92 -19.96
N GLY A 190 -10.92 -9.71 -19.96
CA GLY A 190 -11.27 -8.63 -20.90
C GLY A 190 -10.54 -8.72 -22.24
N ILE A 191 -9.57 -9.62 -22.40
CA ILE A 191 -8.84 -9.82 -23.66
C ILE A 191 -9.74 -10.61 -24.63
N ASP A 192 -9.77 -10.18 -25.91
CA ASP A 192 -10.57 -10.84 -26.95
C ASP A 192 -10.12 -12.30 -27.12
N THR A 193 -11.07 -13.22 -27.01
CA THR A 193 -10.83 -14.67 -27.12
C THR A 193 -10.30 -15.07 -28.48
N SER A 194 -10.63 -14.31 -29.55
CA SER A 194 -10.13 -14.56 -30.91
C SER A 194 -8.60 -14.55 -31.00
N LEU A 195 -7.91 -13.75 -30.16
CA LEU A 195 -6.46 -13.74 -30.11
C LEU A 195 -5.88 -15.05 -29.57
N PHE A 196 -6.57 -15.67 -28.64
CA PHE A 196 -6.16 -16.97 -28.07
C PHE A 196 -6.44 -18.11 -29.06
N GLU A 197 -7.58 -18.06 -29.77
CA GLU A 197 -7.95 -19.02 -30.81
C GLU A 197 -6.97 -18.95 -31.98
N ALA A 198 -6.61 -17.76 -32.45
CA ALA A 198 -5.62 -17.59 -33.51
C ALA A 198 -4.24 -18.15 -33.10
N ALA A 199 -3.79 -17.87 -31.86
CA ALA A 199 -2.54 -18.37 -31.34
C ALA A 199 -2.54 -19.92 -31.22
N GLU A 200 -3.69 -20.51 -30.93
CA GLU A 200 -3.83 -21.99 -30.89
C GLU A 200 -3.73 -22.61 -32.28
N VAL A 201 -4.34 -21.97 -33.28
CA VAL A 201 -4.21 -22.40 -34.69
C VAL A 201 -2.76 -22.31 -35.18
N ASP A 202 -2.01 -21.26 -34.72
CA ASP A 202 -0.59 -21.06 -34.99
C ASP A 202 0.32 -22.02 -34.21
N GLY A 203 -0.24 -22.89 -33.36
CA GLY A 203 0.51 -23.87 -32.55
C GLY A 203 1.31 -23.23 -31.39
N ALA A 204 0.91 -22.06 -30.91
CA ALA A 204 1.57 -21.41 -29.79
C ALA A 204 1.36 -22.18 -28.46
N THR A 205 2.44 -22.34 -27.70
CA THR A 205 2.36 -22.93 -26.36
C THR A 205 1.71 -21.97 -25.38
N SER A 206 1.11 -22.49 -24.28
CA SER A 206 0.50 -21.64 -23.22
C SER A 206 1.47 -20.59 -22.67
N THR A 207 2.75 -20.94 -22.55
CA THR A 207 3.80 -20.00 -22.11
C THR A 207 4.01 -18.86 -23.15
N GLN A 208 4.02 -19.20 -24.44
CA GLN A 208 4.12 -18.19 -25.51
C GLN A 208 2.90 -17.28 -25.52
N VAL A 209 1.70 -17.83 -25.37
CA VAL A 209 0.45 -17.05 -25.26
C VAL A 209 0.52 -16.11 -24.05
N PHE A 210 0.95 -16.60 -22.89
CA PHE A 210 1.06 -15.77 -21.70
C PHE A 210 2.04 -14.58 -21.90
N PHE A 211 3.27 -14.85 -22.32
CA PHE A 211 4.31 -13.81 -22.43
C PHE A 211 4.17 -12.90 -23.65
N LYS A 212 3.62 -13.41 -24.78
CA LYS A 212 3.55 -12.64 -26.03
C LYS A 212 2.20 -11.98 -26.28
N ILE A 213 1.11 -12.47 -25.66
CA ILE A 213 -0.24 -11.95 -25.84
C ILE A 213 -0.78 -11.40 -24.52
N THR A 214 -0.93 -12.24 -23.50
CA THR A 214 -1.60 -11.87 -22.26
C THR A 214 -0.85 -10.76 -21.51
N LEU A 215 0.42 -10.95 -21.24
CA LEU A 215 1.22 -10.01 -20.44
C LEU A 215 1.36 -8.62 -21.09
N PRO A 216 1.63 -8.49 -22.43
CA PRO A 216 1.65 -7.21 -23.10
C PRO A 216 0.30 -6.48 -23.08
N LEU A 217 -0.80 -7.20 -23.28
CA LEU A 217 -2.15 -6.62 -23.26
C LEU A 217 -2.59 -6.21 -21.85
N LEU A 218 -2.03 -6.85 -20.80
CA LEU A 218 -2.24 -6.45 -19.41
C LEU A 218 -1.41 -5.25 -18.98
N ARG A 219 -0.51 -4.73 -19.80
CA ARG A 219 0.40 -3.64 -19.43
C ARG A 219 -0.30 -2.45 -18.76
N PRO A 220 -1.44 -1.94 -19.22
CA PRO A 220 -2.12 -0.83 -18.55
C PRO A 220 -2.52 -1.15 -17.10
N ILE A 221 -3.04 -2.37 -16.87
CA ILE A 221 -3.46 -2.84 -15.55
C ILE A 221 -2.23 -3.09 -14.66
N LEU A 222 -1.15 -3.64 -15.21
CA LEU A 222 0.12 -3.84 -14.49
C LEU A 222 0.71 -2.50 -14.02
N VAL A 223 0.71 -1.48 -14.88
CA VAL A 223 1.16 -0.13 -14.49
C VAL A 223 0.30 0.40 -13.34
N TYR A 224 -1.01 0.26 -13.42
CA TYR A 224 -1.91 0.64 -12.33
C TYR A 224 -1.60 -0.11 -11.03
N VAL A 225 -1.39 -1.43 -11.10
CA VAL A 225 -1.04 -2.27 -9.93
C VAL A 225 0.28 -1.84 -9.32
N ILE A 226 1.31 -1.57 -10.14
CA ILE A 226 2.62 -1.12 -9.66
C ILE A 226 2.49 0.21 -8.92
N ILE A 227 1.81 1.19 -9.53
CA ILE A 227 1.66 2.53 -8.94
C ILE A 227 0.87 2.45 -7.63
N THR A 228 -0.29 1.78 -7.63
CA THR A 228 -1.12 1.66 -6.42
C THR A 228 -0.44 0.85 -5.32
N SER A 229 0.33 -0.17 -5.68
CA SER A 229 1.13 -0.94 -4.72
C SER A 229 2.28 -0.10 -4.14
N LEU A 230 2.95 0.74 -4.95
CA LEU A 230 3.99 1.64 -4.47
C LEU A 230 3.43 2.66 -3.48
N ILE A 231 2.29 3.28 -3.82
CA ILE A 231 1.60 4.20 -2.92
C ILE A 231 1.24 3.51 -1.60
N GLY A 232 0.66 2.30 -1.65
CA GLY A 232 0.36 1.50 -0.46
C GLY A 232 1.62 1.10 0.33
N GLY A 233 2.72 0.82 -0.36
CA GLY A 233 4.02 0.53 0.26
C GLY A 233 4.62 1.73 0.98
N LEU A 234 4.54 2.93 0.39
CA LEU A 234 4.95 4.19 1.03
C LEU A 234 4.11 4.50 2.28
N GLN A 235 2.84 4.08 2.28
CA GLN A 235 1.90 4.26 3.39
C GLN A 235 1.91 3.10 4.39
N LEU A 236 2.85 2.17 4.29
CA LEU A 236 2.94 0.99 5.17
C LEU A 236 3.13 1.41 6.63
N PHE A 237 2.13 1.11 7.47
CA PHE A 237 2.10 1.52 8.88
C PHE A 237 1.63 0.42 9.83
N ASP A 238 0.42 -0.11 9.65
CA ASP A 238 -0.27 -0.94 10.64
C ASP A 238 0.53 -2.19 11.04
N VAL A 239 0.98 -2.96 10.06
CA VAL A 239 1.65 -4.24 10.30
C VAL A 239 2.98 -4.04 11.05
N PRO A 240 3.93 -3.21 10.59
CA PRO A 240 5.18 -3.00 11.32
C PRO A 240 4.96 -2.30 12.68
N GLN A 241 3.99 -1.39 12.77
CA GLN A 241 3.65 -0.70 14.01
C GLN A 241 3.22 -1.68 15.11
N ILE A 242 2.35 -2.63 14.78
CA ILE A 242 1.82 -3.59 15.76
C ILE A 242 2.83 -4.68 16.09
N LEU A 243 3.48 -5.26 15.07
CA LEU A 243 4.46 -6.32 15.28
C LEU A 243 5.66 -5.89 16.14
N THR A 244 6.02 -4.61 16.11
CA THR A 244 7.19 -4.08 16.82
C THR A 244 6.83 -3.12 17.95
N ASN A 245 5.55 -3.03 18.34
CA ASN A 245 5.06 -2.07 19.32
C ASN A 245 5.51 -0.62 19.03
N GLY A 246 5.57 -0.24 17.76
CA GLY A 246 5.97 1.09 17.32
C GLY A 246 7.47 1.40 17.40
N THR A 247 8.30 0.47 17.86
CA THR A 247 9.74 0.68 17.98
C THR A 247 10.49 0.55 16.67
N GLY A 248 9.93 -0.24 15.73
CA GLY A 248 10.59 -0.61 14.48
C GLY A 248 11.75 -1.58 14.66
N ASP A 249 11.84 -2.26 15.81
CA ASP A 249 12.91 -3.21 16.13
C ASP A 249 12.87 -4.48 15.24
N PRO A 250 14.00 -5.16 15.13
CA PRO A 250 15.29 -4.90 15.76
C PRO A 250 16.09 -3.79 15.04
N MET A 251 16.82 -2.99 15.80
CA MET A 251 17.68 -1.89 15.31
C MET A 251 16.96 -0.91 14.37
N ARG A 252 15.68 -0.65 14.62
CA ARG A 252 14.80 0.17 13.77
C ARG A 252 14.74 -0.28 12.30
N SER A 253 15.06 -1.55 12.03
CA SER A 253 15.14 -2.10 10.67
C SER A 253 13.78 -2.23 9.98
N THR A 254 12.69 -2.21 10.75
CA THR A 254 11.31 -2.25 10.27
C THR A 254 10.58 -0.91 10.41
N MET A 255 11.28 0.13 10.92
CA MET A 255 10.72 1.49 11.00
C MET A 255 10.46 2.02 9.59
N THR A 256 9.19 2.39 9.31
CA THR A 256 8.78 2.97 8.04
C THR A 256 8.69 4.50 8.11
N LEU A 257 8.56 5.14 6.93
CA LEU A 257 8.39 6.60 6.87
C LEU A 257 7.13 7.07 7.60
N ILE A 258 6.02 6.35 7.48
CA ILE A 258 4.78 6.70 8.19
C ILE A 258 4.91 6.51 9.70
N MET A 259 5.61 5.48 10.16
CA MET A 259 5.91 5.32 11.59
C MET A 259 6.74 6.50 12.11
N TYR A 260 7.74 6.94 11.34
CA TYR A 260 8.58 8.10 11.67
C TYR A 260 7.78 9.40 11.71
N LEU A 261 6.92 9.62 10.71
CA LEU A 261 5.99 10.75 10.68
C LEU A 261 5.10 10.75 11.93
N ASN A 262 4.47 9.61 12.25
CA ASN A 262 3.59 9.48 13.42
C ASN A 262 4.34 9.72 14.73
N LYS A 263 5.61 9.31 14.84
CA LYS A 263 6.45 9.63 16.01
C LYS A 263 6.54 11.15 16.24
N HIS A 264 6.69 11.95 15.17
CA HIS A 264 6.67 13.41 15.27
C HIS A 264 5.29 13.97 15.64
N LEU A 265 4.21 13.37 15.13
CA LEU A 265 2.85 13.74 15.51
C LEU A 265 2.59 13.49 17.00
N PHE A 266 2.94 12.33 17.51
CA PHE A 266 2.76 11.98 18.93
C PHE A 266 3.65 12.82 19.86
N SER A 267 4.84 13.21 19.41
CA SER A 267 5.71 14.15 20.16
C SER A 267 5.31 15.62 20.01
N LYS A 268 4.18 15.90 19.35
CA LYS A 268 3.65 17.25 19.08
C LYS A 268 4.59 18.14 18.26
N ASN A 269 5.53 17.55 17.52
CA ASN A 269 6.39 18.28 16.59
C ASN A 269 5.67 18.41 15.22
N TYR A 270 4.61 19.22 15.21
CA TYR A 270 3.70 19.33 14.07
C TYR A 270 4.35 19.94 12.82
N GLY A 271 5.31 20.85 12.97
CA GLY A 271 6.03 21.43 11.84
C GLY A 271 6.83 20.38 11.07
N MET A 272 7.58 19.52 11.78
CA MET A 272 8.34 18.41 11.20
C MET A 272 7.39 17.35 10.60
N ALA A 273 6.33 16.99 11.33
CA ALA A 273 5.34 16.02 10.83
C ALA A 273 4.66 16.53 9.55
N GLY A 274 4.33 17.83 9.50
CA GLY A 274 3.78 18.48 8.31
C GLY A 274 4.76 18.45 7.13
N ALA A 275 6.03 18.77 7.35
CA ALA A 275 7.07 18.71 6.30
C ALA A 275 7.23 17.28 5.74
N LEU A 276 7.30 16.27 6.63
CA LEU A 276 7.36 14.86 6.22
C LEU A 276 6.11 14.42 5.44
N SER A 277 4.92 14.89 5.87
CA SER A 277 3.66 14.59 5.16
C SER A 277 3.64 15.16 3.75
N VAL A 278 4.09 16.41 3.57
CA VAL A 278 4.18 17.05 2.25
C VAL A 278 5.19 16.34 1.36
N VAL A 279 6.36 15.98 1.89
CA VAL A 279 7.37 15.21 1.13
C VAL A 279 6.82 13.85 0.69
N LEU A 280 6.13 13.13 1.58
CA LEU A 280 5.47 11.86 1.25
C LEU A 280 4.35 12.00 0.22
N PHE A 281 3.64 13.12 0.22
CA PHE A 281 2.59 13.40 -0.75
C PHE A 281 3.14 13.67 -2.16
N ILE A 282 4.35 14.24 -2.25
CA ILE A 282 5.02 14.55 -3.53
C ILE A 282 5.69 13.31 -4.14
N LEU A 283 6.16 12.37 -3.29
CA LEU A 283 6.78 11.11 -3.74
C LEU A 283 5.77 10.18 -4.40
#